data_1fe11351f578d7c3595f977d6c3ebdb3
#
_entry.id   1fe11351f578d7c3595f977d6c3ebdb3
#
_cell.length_a   1.000
_cell.length_b   1.000
_cell.length_c   1.000
_cell.angle_alpha   90.00
_cell.angle_beta   90.00
_cell.angle_gamma   90.00
#
_symmetry.space_group_name_H-M   'P 1'
#
loop_
_entity.id
_entity.type
_entity.pdbx_description
1 polymer ?
#
loop_
_entity_poly.entity_id
_entity_poly.type
_entity_poly.pdbx_seq_one_letter_code
_entity_poly.pdbx_strand_id
1 'polypeptide(L)'
;MSLHLNKNTRRRTCLSKQPNETDLQYKQRVLDPLSSSMCGAKWYNATIWLGSGMTTSCHHPLPHKVSVEDVIANPKALHNTPQKKEERRQMQCGERPKGCEYCWKVEDIGRDNISDRVYKSVIYPDEDLKLAHLRTPNADVNLKTLEIAFDRTCQLACSYCNPAFSTTWVKDIKKNGAYEGLISDGRNHFTHPHDSSQLYKFNETNPYIEAFFKWWESDLHHTLDELRITGGEPMMSGHLWKLLDWFKANKGASKTRIAINSNLQCSIEDITKLLDRADSAPLDIYTSNESLVHQSEYIRDGLDWPTWSRNMHLLAASGKLRGLHNMCTVNALCLETLPEFLTYLLHFKQMYGRDYPSFTLNILRFPSFQSALALPDKIRSAHKDRLQKWFDKNVDNEFLHEHELNQTQRLLDYLDVVKTPHSEAFETPKLHNDFVKFYTQYDIRRNKNFNKAFPSMKEWFNELQL
;
A
#
# COMPACT_ATOMS: atom_id res chain seq x y z
N MET A 1 -17.85 -7.34 33.61
CA MET A 1 -17.62 -5.99 33.07
C MET A 1 -17.86 -6.07 31.57
N SER A 2 -18.98 -5.55 31.09
CA SER A 2 -19.38 -5.66 29.68
C SER A 2 -18.56 -4.69 28.87
N LEU A 3 -17.65 -5.20 28.05
CA LEU A 3 -16.91 -4.45 27.04
C LEU A 3 -17.90 -4.02 25.95
N HIS A 4 -18.17 -2.74 25.86
CA HIS A 4 -18.93 -2.17 24.76
C HIS A 4 -18.19 -2.44 23.44
N LEU A 5 -18.68 -3.42 22.71
CA LEU A 5 -18.31 -3.65 21.30
C LEU A 5 -18.56 -2.38 20.50
N ASN A 6 -17.48 -1.75 20.08
CA ASN A 6 -17.51 -0.55 19.26
C ASN A 6 -18.03 -0.92 17.86
N LYS A 7 -19.30 -0.62 17.58
CA LYS A 7 -20.04 -0.96 16.33
C LYS A 7 -19.52 -0.23 15.07
N ASN A 8 -18.32 0.33 15.09
CA ASN A 8 -17.83 1.22 14.02
C ASN A 8 -16.76 0.64 13.09
N THR A 9 -16.56 -0.70 13.08
CA THR A 9 -15.79 -1.36 12.02
C THR A 9 -16.63 -1.47 10.74
N ARG A 10 -17.13 -0.36 10.23
CA ARG A 10 -17.70 -0.36 8.89
C ARG A 10 -16.55 -0.46 7.90
N ARG A 11 -16.34 -1.66 7.31
CA ARG A 11 -15.78 -1.77 5.96
C ARG A 11 -16.37 -0.64 5.11
N ARG A 12 -15.62 -0.12 4.11
CA ARG A 12 -16.23 0.69 3.06
C ARG A 12 -17.44 -0.09 2.56
N THR A 13 -18.62 0.24 3.06
CA THR A 13 -19.85 -0.30 2.52
C THR A 13 -19.90 0.12 1.07
N CYS A 14 -20.17 -0.81 0.15
CA CYS A 14 -20.51 -0.48 -1.22
C CYS A 14 -21.74 0.41 -1.19
N LEU A 15 -21.56 1.73 -1.18
CA LEU A 15 -22.64 2.70 -0.96
C LEU A 15 -23.65 2.68 -2.10
N SER A 16 -23.24 2.19 -3.27
CA SER A 16 -24.02 2.18 -4.50
C SER A 16 -24.57 0.81 -4.89
N LYS A 17 -24.07 -0.27 -4.30
CA LYS A 17 -24.47 -1.64 -4.68
C LYS A 17 -25.71 -2.06 -3.91
N GLN A 18 -26.71 -2.58 -4.61
CA GLN A 18 -27.92 -3.13 -4.02
C GLN A 18 -27.63 -4.48 -3.33
N PRO A 19 -28.44 -4.91 -2.35
CA PRO A 19 -28.31 -6.25 -1.79
C PRO A 19 -28.39 -7.31 -2.91
N ASN A 20 -27.46 -8.28 -2.88
CA ASN A 20 -27.35 -9.37 -3.87
C ASN A 20 -27.01 -8.94 -5.32
N GLU A 21 -26.72 -7.68 -5.58
CA GLU A 21 -26.29 -7.20 -6.89
C GLU A 21 -24.86 -7.66 -7.17
N THR A 22 -24.61 -8.27 -8.34
CA THR A 22 -23.26 -8.60 -8.81
C THR A 22 -22.52 -7.33 -9.29
N ASP A 23 -21.20 -7.37 -9.40
CA ASP A 23 -20.43 -6.23 -9.93
C ASP A 23 -20.76 -5.93 -11.39
N LEU A 24 -21.10 -6.96 -12.16
CA LEU A 24 -21.58 -6.79 -13.54
C LEU A 24 -22.95 -6.08 -13.59
N GLN A 25 -23.89 -6.47 -12.76
CA GLN A 25 -25.19 -5.80 -12.65
C GLN A 25 -25.04 -4.34 -12.21
N TYR A 26 -24.17 -4.08 -11.22
CA TYR A 26 -23.85 -2.72 -10.82
C TYR A 26 -23.26 -1.90 -11.98
N LYS A 27 -22.29 -2.44 -12.72
CA LYS A 27 -21.71 -1.79 -13.90
C LYS A 27 -22.79 -1.41 -14.92
N GLN A 28 -23.65 -2.35 -15.25
CA GLN A 28 -24.75 -2.16 -16.22
C GLN A 28 -25.82 -1.16 -15.75
N ARG A 29 -26.10 -1.12 -14.45
CA ARG A 29 -27.12 -0.23 -13.87
C ARG A 29 -26.61 1.19 -13.64
N VAL A 30 -25.34 1.35 -13.24
CA VAL A 30 -24.83 2.63 -12.74
C VAL A 30 -23.83 3.26 -13.69
N LEU A 31 -22.81 2.49 -14.14
CA LEU A 31 -21.69 3.07 -14.90
C LEU A 31 -21.99 3.19 -16.39
N ASP A 32 -22.48 2.12 -17.02
CA ASP A 32 -22.68 2.08 -18.46
C ASP A 32 -23.73 3.10 -18.96
N PRO A 33 -24.83 3.40 -18.21
CA PRO A 33 -25.76 4.46 -18.59
C PRO A 33 -25.16 5.88 -18.54
N LEU A 34 -24.14 6.12 -17.71
CA LEU A 34 -23.43 7.38 -17.69
C LEU A 34 -22.46 7.47 -18.88
N SER A 35 -21.60 6.47 -19.00
CA SER A 35 -20.65 6.35 -20.12
C SER A 35 -20.00 4.96 -20.12
N SER A 36 -19.74 4.41 -21.31
CA SER A 36 -19.06 3.12 -21.48
C SER A 36 -17.64 3.07 -20.83
N SER A 37 -17.05 4.23 -20.56
CA SER A 37 -15.72 4.35 -19.96
C SER A 37 -15.73 5.00 -18.57
N MET A 38 -16.90 5.24 -17.95
CA MET A 38 -17.01 5.92 -16.66
C MET A 38 -16.24 5.20 -15.54
N CYS A 39 -15.46 5.98 -14.76
CA CYS A 39 -14.71 5.49 -13.60
C CYS A 39 -14.70 6.54 -12.49
N GLY A 40 -15.37 6.28 -11.37
CA GLY A 40 -15.45 7.22 -10.23
C GLY A 40 -14.09 7.63 -9.66
N ALA A 41 -13.09 6.74 -9.71
CA ALA A 41 -11.75 7.06 -9.23
C ALA A 41 -11.09 8.21 -10.01
N LYS A 42 -11.47 8.46 -11.26
CA LYS A 42 -10.91 9.56 -12.05
C LYS A 42 -11.30 10.93 -11.49
N TRP A 43 -12.44 11.02 -10.80
CA TRP A 43 -12.93 12.25 -10.16
C TRP A 43 -12.57 12.30 -8.68
N TYR A 44 -12.73 11.19 -7.95
CA TYR A 44 -12.80 11.22 -6.49
C TYR A 44 -11.63 10.55 -5.78
N ASN A 45 -10.67 9.98 -6.52
CA ASN A 45 -9.48 9.37 -5.93
C ASN A 45 -8.18 9.96 -6.49
N ALA A 46 -7.17 10.08 -5.64
CA ALA A 46 -5.81 10.37 -6.05
C ALA A 46 -4.78 9.72 -5.12
N THR A 47 -3.61 9.43 -5.70
CA THR A 47 -2.35 9.28 -4.98
C THR A 47 -1.45 10.44 -5.37
N ILE A 48 -0.87 11.13 -4.38
CA ILE A 48 -0.02 12.31 -4.59
C ILE A 48 1.28 12.15 -3.81
N TRP A 49 2.40 12.16 -4.53
CA TRP A 49 3.74 12.18 -3.94
C TRP A 49 4.22 13.61 -3.82
N LEU A 50 3.99 14.22 -2.65
CA LEU A 50 4.29 15.64 -2.42
C LEU A 50 5.79 15.94 -2.46
N GLY A 51 6.65 14.97 -2.09
CA GLY A 51 8.09 15.10 -2.20
C GLY A 51 8.60 15.28 -3.64
N SER A 52 7.93 14.68 -4.62
CA SER A 52 8.28 14.75 -6.04
C SER A 52 7.32 15.59 -6.87
N GLY A 53 6.16 15.98 -6.34
CA GLY A 53 5.11 16.67 -7.09
C GLY A 53 4.46 15.82 -8.18
N MET A 54 4.36 14.51 -7.96
CA MET A 54 3.73 13.58 -8.90
C MET A 54 2.32 13.24 -8.44
N THR A 55 1.41 12.96 -9.36
CA THR A 55 0.03 12.57 -9.06
C THR A 55 -0.48 11.49 -10.01
N THR A 56 -1.41 10.68 -9.52
CA THR A 56 -2.20 9.74 -10.33
C THR A 56 -3.61 9.60 -9.76
N SER A 57 -4.57 9.09 -10.56
CA SER A 57 -5.94 8.85 -10.09
C SER A 57 -6.12 7.45 -9.46
N CYS A 58 -5.29 6.50 -9.84
CA CYS A 58 -5.22 5.15 -9.25
C CYS A 58 -3.84 4.54 -9.56
N HIS A 59 -3.61 3.29 -9.19
CA HIS A 59 -2.31 2.62 -9.37
C HIS A 59 -2.02 2.11 -10.79
N HIS A 60 -2.94 2.22 -11.74
CA HIS A 60 -2.72 1.76 -13.13
C HIS A 60 -2.07 2.81 -14.03
N PRO A 61 -2.58 4.06 -14.12
CA PRO A 61 -1.92 5.09 -14.92
C PRO A 61 -0.54 5.43 -14.34
N LEU A 62 0.41 5.68 -15.22
CA LEU A 62 1.71 6.23 -14.80
C LEU A 62 1.50 7.58 -14.10
N PRO A 63 2.18 7.83 -12.97
CA PRO A 63 2.18 9.13 -12.33
C PRO A 63 2.73 10.21 -13.29
N HIS A 64 2.14 11.40 -13.23
CA HIS A 64 2.60 12.56 -13.99
C HIS A 64 2.89 13.75 -13.07
N LYS A 65 3.74 14.64 -13.54
CA LYS A 65 4.18 15.81 -12.81
C LYS A 65 3.05 16.85 -12.73
N VAL A 66 2.91 17.45 -11.55
CA VAL A 66 2.07 18.64 -11.34
C VAL A 66 2.96 19.88 -11.49
N SER A 67 2.50 20.91 -12.22
CA SER A 67 3.22 22.18 -12.35
C SER A 67 3.27 22.91 -11.01
N VAL A 68 4.43 23.48 -10.68
CA VAL A 68 4.62 24.30 -9.48
C VAL A 68 3.80 25.58 -9.58
N GLU A 69 3.79 26.18 -10.77
CA GLU A 69 3.04 27.42 -11.06
C GLU A 69 1.53 27.19 -10.84
N ASP A 70 1.02 26.03 -11.34
CA ASP A 70 -0.39 25.69 -11.20
C ASP A 70 -0.79 25.51 -9.71
N VAL A 71 0.03 24.83 -8.89
CA VAL A 71 -0.31 24.64 -7.46
C VAL A 71 -0.16 25.90 -6.64
N ILE A 72 0.72 26.83 -7.02
CA ILE A 72 0.84 28.15 -6.38
C ILE A 72 -0.41 28.97 -6.69
N ALA A 73 -0.87 28.97 -7.94
CA ALA A 73 -2.07 29.68 -8.36
C ALA A 73 -3.36 29.04 -7.81
N ASN A 74 -3.41 27.72 -7.78
CA ASN A 74 -4.58 26.96 -7.33
C ASN A 74 -4.16 25.65 -6.63
N PRO A 75 -4.27 25.55 -5.30
CA PRO A 75 -3.92 24.34 -4.57
C PRO A 75 -4.64 23.06 -5.05
N LYS A 76 -5.85 23.18 -5.61
CA LYS A 76 -6.62 22.06 -6.16
C LYS A 76 -5.97 21.45 -7.43
N ALA A 77 -4.99 22.14 -8.04
CA ALA A 77 -4.21 21.62 -9.14
C ALA A 77 -3.41 20.35 -8.80
N LEU A 78 -3.15 20.07 -7.50
CA LEU A 78 -2.60 18.79 -7.06
C LEU A 78 -3.39 17.58 -7.59
N HIS A 79 -4.68 17.72 -7.78
CA HIS A 79 -5.55 16.70 -8.37
C HIS A 79 -6.12 17.10 -9.73
N ASN A 80 -6.37 18.37 -9.94
CA ASN A 80 -7.07 18.88 -11.13
C ASN A 80 -6.09 19.35 -12.21
N THR A 81 -5.12 18.49 -12.56
CA THR A 81 -4.17 18.75 -13.62
C THR A 81 -4.85 18.79 -14.99
N PRO A 82 -4.29 19.51 -15.98
CA PRO A 82 -4.81 19.49 -17.35
C PRO A 82 -4.99 18.07 -17.91
N GLN A 83 -4.02 17.16 -17.64
CA GLN A 83 -4.12 15.76 -18.05
C GLN A 83 -5.34 15.06 -17.46
N LYS A 84 -5.58 15.20 -16.13
CA LYS A 84 -6.74 14.55 -15.48
C LYS A 84 -8.07 15.15 -15.95
N LYS A 85 -8.11 16.44 -16.21
CA LYS A 85 -9.30 17.11 -16.78
C LYS A 85 -9.61 16.56 -18.17
N GLU A 86 -8.62 16.41 -19.03
CA GLU A 86 -8.78 15.82 -20.37
C GLU A 86 -9.22 14.34 -20.28
N GLU A 87 -8.62 13.54 -19.39
CA GLU A 87 -9.05 12.15 -19.20
C GLU A 87 -10.49 12.03 -18.68
N ARG A 88 -10.97 12.99 -17.86
CA ARG A 88 -12.38 13.07 -17.42
C ARG A 88 -13.29 13.41 -18.61
N ARG A 89 -12.92 14.38 -19.44
CA ARG A 89 -13.64 14.72 -20.67
C ARG A 89 -13.79 13.51 -21.59
N GLN A 90 -12.71 12.79 -21.82
CA GLN A 90 -12.72 11.56 -22.62
C GLN A 90 -13.72 10.56 -22.06
N MET A 91 -13.68 10.30 -20.74
CA MET A 91 -14.61 9.38 -20.10
C MET A 91 -16.07 9.84 -20.17
N GLN A 92 -16.36 11.14 -20.08
CA GLN A 92 -17.70 11.68 -20.25
C GLN A 92 -18.25 11.42 -21.66
N CYS A 93 -17.38 11.46 -22.68
CA CYS A 93 -17.74 11.20 -24.08
C CYS A 93 -17.70 9.70 -24.47
N GLY A 94 -17.44 8.79 -23.54
CA GLY A 94 -17.32 7.35 -23.84
C GLY A 94 -15.98 6.96 -24.44
N GLU A 95 -15.03 7.90 -24.56
CA GLU A 95 -13.67 7.64 -25.01
C GLU A 95 -12.86 6.92 -23.90
N ARG A 96 -11.84 6.15 -24.29
CA ARG A 96 -11.00 5.36 -23.40
C ARG A 96 -9.64 6.02 -23.20
N PRO A 97 -9.38 6.72 -22.07
CA PRO A 97 -8.06 7.30 -21.79
C PRO A 97 -6.95 6.24 -21.84
N LYS A 98 -5.84 6.58 -22.52
CA LYS A 98 -4.69 5.69 -22.69
C LYS A 98 -4.10 5.23 -21.34
N GLY A 99 -4.05 6.12 -20.34
CA GLY A 99 -3.56 5.77 -18.99
C GLY A 99 -4.38 4.69 -18.28
N CYS A 100 -5.58 4.36 -18.76
CA CYS A 100 -6.46 3.33 -18.18
C CYS A 100 -6.45 2.02 -18.98
N GLU A 101 -5.46 1.80 -19.85
CA GLU A 101 -5.36 0.64 -20.74
C GLU A 101 -5.49 -0.72 -20.02
N TYR A 102 -5.01 -0.82 -18.78
CA TYR A 102 -5.18 -2.04 -17.97
C TYR A 102 -6.66 -2.43 -17.85
N CYS A 103 -7.54 -1.50 -17.48
CA CYS A 103 -8.96 -1.78 -17.33
C CYS A 103 -9.61 -2.16 -18.66
N TRP A 104 -9.21 -1.48 -19.74
CA TRP A 104 -9.73 -1.76 -21.09
C TRP A 104 -9.32 -3.15 -21.57
N LYS A 105 -8.05 -3.54 -21.37
CA LYS A 105 -7.58 -4.90 -21.70
C LYS A 105 -8.36 -5.98 -20.96
N VAL A 106 -8.68 -5.77 -19.67
CA VAL A 106 -9.47 -6.74 -18.90
C VAL A 106 -10.89 -6.84 -19.45
N GLU A 107 -11.53 -5.71 -19.76
CA GLU A 107 -12.92 -5.70 -20.27
C GLU A 107 -13.03 -6.19 -21.72
N ASP A 108 -11.98 -6.03 -22.53
CA ASP A 108 -11.95 -6.49 -23.92
C ASP A 108 -11.76 -8.02 -24.06
N ILE A 109 -11.37 -8.75 -23.00
CA ILE A 109 -11.31 -10.21 -23.01
C ILE A 109 -12.71 -10.82 -23.18
N GLY A 110 -13.74 -10.19 -22.61
CA GLY A 110 -15.11 -10.64 -22.75
C GLY A 110 -16.10 -9.67 -22.10
N ARG A 111 -17.36 -9.69 -22.59
CA ARG A 111 -18.41 -8.73 -22.19
C ARG A 111 -18.71 -8.72 -20.69
N ASP A 112 -18.50 -9.83 -20.02
CA ASP A 112 -18.84 -10.00 -18.59
C ASP A 112 -17.64 -9.77 -17.67
N ASN A 113 -16.48 -9.45 -18.23
CA ASN A 113 -15.28 -9.18 -17.44
C ASN A 113 -15.39 -7.84 -16.73
N ILE A 114 -15.01 -7.88 -15.44
CA ILE A 114 -15.04 -6.74 -14.55
C ILE A 114 -13.62 -6.27 -14.29
N SER A 115 -13.36 -5.00 -14.58
CA SER A 115 -12.07 -4.36 -14.32
C SER A 115 -12.09 -3.53 -13.02
N ASP A 116 -10.90 -3.09 -12.60
CA ASP A 116 -10.72 -2.26 -11.41
C ASP A 116 -11.56 -0.96 -11.43
N ARG A 117 -11.94 -0.43 -12.60
CA ARG A 117 -12.77 0.78 -12.65
C ARG A 117 -14.13 0.57 -11.98
N VAL A 118 -14.67 -0.64 -12.04
CA VAL A 118 -15.94 -0.99 -11.38
C VAL A 118 -15.76 -1.03 -9.87
N TYR A 119 -14.78 -1.81 -9.38
CA TYR A 119 -14.45 -1.90 -7.95
C TYR A 119 -14.10 -0.56 -7.31
N LYS A 120 -13.46 0.32 -8.07
CA LYS A 120 -13.11 1.67 -7.59
C LYS A 120 -14.25 2.68 -7.71
N SER A 121 -15.31 2.37 -8.42
CA SER A 121 -16.49 3.23 -8.55
C SER A 121 -17.57 2.90 -7.52
N VAL A 122 -17.73 1.62 -7.19
CA VAL A 122 -18.78 1.11 -6.28
C VAL A 122 -18.72 1.70 -4.86
N ILE A 123 -17.59 2.28 -4.47
CA ILE A 123 -17.40 2.93 -3.17
C ILE A 123 -17.98 4.36 -3.10
N TYR A 124 -18.44 4.92 -4.21
CA TYR A 124 -19.03 6.25 -4.27
C TYR A 124 -20.54 6.15 -4.51
N PRO A 125 -21.35 7.05 -3.91
CA PRO A 125 -22.79 7.10 -4.18
C PRO A 125 -23.11 7.30 -5.66
N ASP A 126 -24.23 6.73 -6.12
CA ASP A 126 -24.69 6.85 -7.51
C ASP A 126 -24.89 8.31 -7.92
N GLU A 127 -25.35 9.15 -7.00
CA GLU A 127 -25.55 10.59 -7.19
C GLU A 127 -24.24 11.31 -7.44
N ASP A 128 -23.17 10.93 -6.74
CA ASP A 128 -21.84 11.51 -6.95
C ASP A 128 -21.30 11.16 -8.35
N LEU A 129 -21.52 9.92 -8.80
CA LEU A 129 -21.11 9.49 -10.14
C LEU A 129 -21.91 10.22 -11.25
N LYS A 130 -23.20 10.44 -11.04
CA LYS A 130 -24.04 11.26 -11.94
C LYS A 130 -23.55 12.71 -11.98
N LEU A 131 -23.27 13.31 -10.82
CA LEU A 131 -22.71 14.66 -10.73
C LEU A 131 -21.34 14.75 -11.40
N ALA A 132 -20.49 13.75 -11.25
CA ALA A 132 -19.19 13.66 -11.91
C ALA A 132 -19.35 13.69 -13.44
N HIS A 133 -20.29 12.91 -13.98
CA HIS A 133 -20.58 12.86 -15.41
C HIS A 133 -21.13 14.19 -15.96
N LEU A 134 -21.95 14.90 -15.19
CA LEU A 134 -22.60 16.16 -15.62
C LEU A 134 -21.71 17.40 -15.44
N ARG A 135 -20.59 17.31 -14.69
CA ARG A 135 -19.70 18.45 -14.48
C ARG A 135 -19.03 18.87 -15.80
N THR A 136 -18.80 20.19 -15.92
CA THR A 136 -17.97 20.68 -17.02
C THR A 136 -16.57 20.08 -16.93
N PRO A 137 -15.96 19.66 -18.05
CA PRO A 137 -14.65 18.96 -18.03
C PRO A 137 -13.54 19.73 -17.32
N ASN A 138 -13.54 21.06 -17.42
CA ASN A 138 -12.54 21.92 -16.80
C ASN A 138 -12.80 22.26 -15.33
N ALA A 139 -13.95 21.86 -14.77
CA ALA A 139 -14.24 22.12 -13.36
C ALA A 139 -13.27 21.39 -12.42
N ASP A 140 -12.86 22.08 -11.37
CA ASP A 140 -12.13 21.45 -10.27
C ASP A 140 -13.07 20.57 -9.46
N VAL A 141 -12.54 19.43 -9.05
CA VAL A 141 -13.27 18.45 -8.23
C VAL A 141 -12.51 18.25 -6.93
N ASN A 142 -13.21 18.23 -5.81
CA ASN A 142 -12.67 17.82 -4.53
C ASN A 142 -12.67 16.28 -4.43
N LEU A 143 -11.66 15.75 -3.74
CA LEU A 143 -11.48 14.32 -3.54
C LEU A 143 -12.41 13.78 -2.44
N LYS A 144 -12.73 12.49 -2.53
CA LYS A 144 -13.34 11.67 -1.47
C LYS A 144 -12.35 10.69 -0.86
N THR A 145 -11.39 10.23 -1.65
CA THR A 145 -10.31 9.37 -1.18
C THR A 145 -8.98 9.90 -1.68
N LEU A 146 -8.03 10.03 -0.77
CA LEU A 146 -6.71 10.57 -1.07
C LEU A 146 -5.63 9.74 -0.37
N GLU A 147 -4.60 9.37 -1.12
CA GLU A 147 -3.36 8.86 -0.57
C GLU A 147 -2.25 9.89 -0.81
N ILE A 148 -1.49 10.22 0.23
CA ILE A 148 -0.35 11.14 0.14
C ILE A 148 0.92 10.52 0.69
N ALA A 149 2.05 10.89 0.08
CA ALA A 149 3.38 10.72 0.62
C ALA A 149 4.01 12.11 0.78
N PHE A 150 4.27 12.54 2.02
CA PHE A 150 4.91 13.84 2.26
C PHE A 150 6.35 13.85 1.76
N ASP A 151 7.09 12.79 2.08
CA ASP A 151 8.49 12.60 1.72
C ASP A 151 8.87 11.11 1.72
N ARG A 152 10.14 10.81 1.45
CA ARG A 152 10.69 9.44 1.48
C ARG A 152 11.54 9.14 2.71
N THR A 153 11.47 9.96 3.75
CA THR A 153 12.23 9.73 4.99
C THR A 153 11.84 8.41 5.62
N CYS A 154 12.81 7.51 5.79
CA CYS A 154 12.60 6.21 6.41
C CYS A 154 13.92 5.71 7.00
N GLN A 155 13.87 5.16 8.20
CA GLN A 155 15.02 4.56 8.89
C GLN A 155 15.26 3.11 8.48
N LEU A 156 14.33 2.47 7.75
CA LEU A 156 14.47 1.10 7.27
C LEU A 156 14.98 1.02 5.83
N ALA A 157 15.65 -0.08 5.51
CA ALA A 157 16.00 -0.49 4.16
C ALA A 157 15.48 -1.91 3.85
N CYS A 158 14.16 -2.08 3.92
CA CYS A 158 13.51 -3.36 3.60
C CYS A 158 13.99 -3.89 2.24
N SER A 159 14.28 -5.20 2.14
CA SER A 159 14.94 -5.79 0.96
C SER A 159 14.20 -5.54 -0.37
N TYR A 160 12.88 -5.47 -0.33
CA TYR A 160 12.01 -5.22 -1.49
C TYR A 160 11.67 -3.74 -1.69
N CYS A 161 12.16 -2.83 -0.84
CA CYS A 161 12.04 -1.39 -1.01
C CYS A 161 13.21 -0.84 -1.84
N ASN A 162 13.21 0.45 -2.12
CA ASN A 162 14.25 1.08 -2.95
C ASN A 162 14.45 2.57 -2.59
N PRO A 163 15.48 3.24 -3.16
CA PRO A 163 15.79 4.64 -2.87
C PRO A 163 14.66 5.64 -3.18
N ALA A 164 13.68 5.29 -4.03
CA ALA A 164 12.55 6.19 -4.28
C ALA A 164 11.66 6.38 -3.05
N PHE A 165 11.66 5.41 -2.13
CA PHE A 165 10.78 5.37 -0.95
C PHE A 165 11.52 5.33 0.39
N SER A 166 12.88 5.27 0.41
CA SER A 166 13.64 5.24 1.66
C SER A 166 14.95 6.00 1.58
N THR A 167 15.12 6.94 2.50
CA THR A 167 16.40 7.68 2.65
C THR A 167 17.54 6.78 3.11
N THR A 168 17.28 5.68 3.80
CA THR A 168 18.31 4.69 4.19
C THR A 168 18.81 3.95 2.95
N TRP A 169 17.94 3.59 2.01
CA TRP A 169 18.35 3.07 0.70
C TRP A 169 19.17 4.09 -0.10
N VAL A 170 18.77 5.37 -0.09
CA VAL A 170 19.58 6.44 -0.72
C VAL A 170 20.98 6.50 -0.15
N LYS A 171 21.13 6.44 1.18
CA LYS A 171 22.42 6.43 1.87
C LYS A 171 23.24 5.19 1.48
N ASP A 172 22.61 4.02 1.39
CA ASP A 172 23.28 2.77 0.99
C ASP A 172 23.87 2.90 -0.43
N ILE A 173 23.06 3.28 -1.40
CA ILE A 173 23.52 3.44 -2.80
C ILE A 173 24.61 4.53 -2.93
N LYS A 174 24.47 5.67 -2.22
CA LYS A 174 25.48 6.72 -2.24
C LYS A 174 26.81 6.29 -1.60
N LYS A 175 26.78 5.44 -0.59
CA LYS A 175 27.96 4.93 0.11
C LYS A 175 28.63 3.76 -0.60
N ASN A 176 27.85 2.80 -1.05
CA ASN A 176 28.33 1.50 -1.52
C ASN A 176 28.24 1.31 -3.03
N GLY A 177 27.67 2.28 -3.76
CA GLY A 177 27.37 2.17 -5.19
C GLY A 177 26.11 1.36 -5.49
N ALA A 178 25.82 1.20 -6.78
CA ALA A 178 24.73 0.37 -7.28
C ALA A 178 24.94 -1.10 -6.87
N TYR A 179 23.82 -1.88 -6.88
CA TYR A 179 23.91 -3.32 -6.84
C TYR A 179 24.34 -3.83 -8.20
N GLU A 180 25.37 -4.65 -8.23
CA GLU A 180 26.02 -5.10 -9.46
C GLU A 180 25.48 -6.46 -9.93
N GLY A 181 25.54 -6.71 -11.23
CA GLY A 181 25.20 -7.99 -11.85
C GLY A 181 23.70 -8.32 -11.87
N LEU A 182 22.82 -7.38 -11.50
CA LEU A 182 21.38 -7.56 -11.65
C LEU A 182 20.97 -7.37 -13.12
N ILE A 183 20.17 -8.29 -13.62
CA ILE A 183 19.61 -8.21 -14.98
C ILE A 183 18.40 -7.28 -14.99
N SER A 184 17.78 -7.08 -13.83
CA SER A 184 16.67 -6.15 -13.56
C SER A 184 15.36 -6.49 -14.31
N ASP A 185 14.25 -6.17 -13.67
CA ASP A 185 12.93 -6.13 -14.28
C ASP A 185 12.64 -4.80 -15.03
N GLY A 186 13.69 -4.01 -15.33
CA GLY A 186 13.61 -2.72 -16.01
C GLY A 186 13.18 -1.54 -15.14
N ARG A 187 13.05 -1.72 -13.83
CA ARG A 187 12.58 -0.68 -12.88
C ARG A 187 13.72 0.03 -12.14
N ASN A 188 14.94 -0.42 -12.31
CA ASN A 188 16.15 0.19 -11.72
C ASN A 188 16.08 0.38 -10.19
N HIS A 189 15.47 -0.56 -9.46
CA HIS A 189 15.21 -0.44 -8.03
C HIS A 189 16.47 -0.18 -7.21
N PHE A 190 17.61 -0.78 -7.56
CA PHE A 190 18.82 -0.79 -6.74
C PHE A 190 20.05 -0.21 -7.44
N THR A 191 19.83 0.58 -8.50
CA THR A 191 20.90 1.05 -9.37
C THR A 191 21.27 2.53 -9.18
N HIS A 192 20.38 3.34 -8.61
CA HIS A 192 20.64 4.77 -8.37
C HIS A 192 19.79 5.35 -7.24
N PRO A 193 20.17 6.54 -6.72
CA PRO A 193 19.54 7.12 -5.53
C PRO A 193 18.16 7.71 -5.76
N HIS A 194 17.64 7.76 -6.98
CA HIS A 194 16.30 8.29 -7.32
C HIS A 194 16.05 9.69 -6.73
N ASP A 195 16.98 10.62 -6.93
CA ASP A 195 16.91 11.96 -6.33
C ASP A 195 15.68 12.77 -6.81
N SER A 196 15.13 12.45 -7.99
CA SER A 196 13.87 13.02 -8.49
C SER A 196 12.64 12.67 -7.63
N SER A 197 12.74 11.69 -6.74
CA SER A 197 11.66 11.32 -5.80
C SER A 197 11.53 12.29 -4.62
N GLN A 198 12.56 13.14 -4.39
CA GLN A 198 12.57 14.15 -3.35
C GLN A 198 13.28 15.39 -3.88
N LEU A 199 12.51 16.36 -4.39
CA LEU A 199 13.04 17.56 -5.02
C LEU A 199 13.48 18.65 -4.05
N TYR A 200 12.83 18.69 -2.88
CA TYR A 200 13.07 19.72 -1.85
C TYR A 200 13.72 19.05 -0.63
N LYS A 201 14.73 19.72 -0.06
CA LYS A 201 15.35 19.27 1.19
C LYS A 201 14.38 19.48 2.36
N PHE A 202 14.66 18.82 3.47
CA PHE A 202 13.80 18.88 4.67
C PHE A 202 13.61 20.31 5.21
N ASN A 203 14.60 21.18 5.06
CA ASN A 203 14.58 22.59 5.50
C ASN A 203 14.15 23.57 4.41
N GLU A 204 13.79 23.10 3.23
CA GLU A 204 13.29 23.93 2.12
C GLU A 204 11.78 23.93 2.09
N THR A 205 11.21 25.06 1.69
CA THR A 205 9.76 25.19 1.45
C THR A 205 9.37 24.35 0.23
N ASN A 206 8.46 23.41 0.43
CA ASN A 206 7.93 22.58 -0.64
C ASN A 206 6.53 23.08 -1.06
N PRO A 207 6.37 23.64 -2.28
CA PRO A 207 5.12 24.24 -2.72
C PRO A 207 3.96 23.22 -2.79
N TYR A 208 4.24 21.95 -3.05
CA TYR A 208 3.21 20.91 -3.08
C TYR A 208 2.65 20.61 -1.68
N ILE A 209 3.49 20.60 -0.65
CA ILE A 209 3.06 20.43 0.74
C ILE A 209 2.26 21.64 1.20
N GLU A 210 2.70 22.85 0.86
CA GLU A 210 1.93 24.07 1.19
C GLU A 210 0.58 24.08 0.50
N ALA A 211 0.54 23.70 -0.79
CA ALA A 211 -0.72 23.58 -1.53
C ALA A 211 -1.66 22.53 -0.91
N PHE A 212 -1.11 21.38 -0.45
CA PHE A 212 -1.91 20.38 0.24
C PHE A 212 -2.56 20.97 1.51
N PHE A 213 -1.81 21.66 2.37
CA PHE A 213 -2.37 22.24 3.60
C PHE A 213 -3.38 23.36 3.31
N LYS A 214 -3.11 24.24 2.32
CA LYS A 214 -4.08 25.25 1.89
C LYS A 214 -5.38 24.61 1.40
N TRP A 215 -5.28 23.54 0.60
CA TRP A 215 -6.46 22.82 0.12
C TRP A 215 -7.15 22.04 1.23
N TRP A 216 -6.39 21.48 2.19
CA TRP A 216 -6.93 20.83 3.38
C TRP A 216 -7.81 21.80 4.16
N GLU A 217 -7.30 22.97 4.48
CA GLU A 217 -7.98 23.98 5.28
C GLU A 217 -9.19 24.61 4.59
N SER A 218 -9.18 24.72 3.25
CA SER A 218 -10.30 25.30 2.49
C SER A 218 -11.43 24.31 2.21
N ASP A 219 -11.12 23.08 1.81
CA ASP A 219 -12.12 22.19 1.24
C ASP A 219 -11.99 20.72 1.65
N LEU A 220 -10.76 20.14 1.62
CA LEU A 220 -10.58 18.69 1.72
C LEU A 220 -11.12 18.11 3.02
N HIS A 221 -10.93 18.80 4.15
CA HIS A 221 -11.40 18.33 5.45
C HIS A 221 -12.93 18.19 5.54
N HIS A 222 -13.68 18.81 4.62
CA HIS A 222 -15.14 18.66 4.50
C HIS A 222 -15.55 17.56 3.53
N THR A 223 -14.72 17.25 2.52
CA THR A 223 -15.10 16.41 1.38
C THR A 223 -14.46 15.03 1.39
N LEU A 224 -13.33 14.85 2.08
CA LEU A 224 -12.65 13.57 2.16
C LEU A 224 -13.37 12.62 3.12
N ASP A 225 -13.64 11.42 2.64
CA ASP A 225 -14.06 10.27 3.46
C ASP A 225 -12.83 9.57 4.06
N GLU A 226 -11.71 9.51 3.29
CA GLU A 226 -10.47 8.86 3.72
C GLU A 226 -9.23 9.58 3.22
N LEU A 227 -8.31 9.85 4.13
CA LEU A 227 -6.94 10.28 3.86
C LEU A 227 -5.96 9.19 4.32
N ARG A 228 -5.27 8.59 3.37
CA ARG A 228 -4.19 7.64 3.63
C ARG A 228 -2.84 8.35 3.56
N ILE A 229 -2.03 8.18 4.58
CA ILE A 229 -0.70 8.76 4.68
C ILE A 229 0.33 7.66 4.58
N THR A 230 1.14 7.73 3.52
CA THR A 230 2.18 6.77 3.15
C THR A 230 3.51 7.50 2.94
N GLY A 231 4.42 6.92 2.18
CA GLY A 231 5.72 7.50 1.83
C GLY A 231 6.86 6.62 2.30
N GLY A 232 7.87 7.21 2.93
CA GLY A 232 8.88 6.48 3.68
C GLY A 232 8.31 5.94 5.00
N GLU A 233 8.57 6.66 6.09
CA GLU A 233 7.92 6.41 7.39
C GLU A 233 7.18 7.68 7.83
N PRO A 234 5.85 7.70 7.77
CA PRO A 234 5.07 8.89 8.11
C PRO A 234 5.29 9.42 9.53
N MET A 235 5.55 8.54 10.51
CA MET A 235 5.80 8.96 11.90
C MET A 235 7.06 9.82 12.06
N MET A 236 7.99 9.76 11.08
CA MET A 236 9.19 10.63 11.04
C MET A 236 8.91 11.98 10.39
N SER A 237 7.76 12.17 9.75
CA SER A 237 7.44 13.42 9.05
C SER A 237 6.78 14.44 9.96
N GLY A 238 7.36 15.63 10.08
CA GLY A 238 6.76 16.76 10.81
C GLY A 238 5.40 17.18 10.23
N HIS A 239 5.16 16.89 8.95
CA HIS A 239 3.89 17.20 8.28
C HIS A 239 2.74 16.29 8.71
N LEU A 240 3.01 15.02 9.07
CA LEU A 240 2.02 14.18 9.73
C LEU A 240 1.57 14.81 11.05
N TRP A 241 2.51 15.21 11.88
CA TRP A 241 2.23 15.81 13.18
C TRP A 241 1.46 17.12 13.05
N LYS A 242 1.84 17.97 12.10
CA LYS A 242 1.11 19.21 11.77
C LYS A 242 -0.37 18.91 11.42
N LEU A 243 -0.62 17.87 10.61
CA LEU A 243 -1.97 17.48 10.25
C LEU A 243 -2.77 16.96 11.45
N LEU A 244 -2.16 16.09 12.27
CA LEU A 244 -2.82 15.57 13.47
C LEU A 244 -3.07 16.66 14.52
N ASP A 245 -2.18 17.65 14.64
CA ASP A 245 -2.37 18.83 15.49
C ASP A 245 -3.52 19.70 14.99
N TRP A 246 -3.71 19.80 13.67
CA TRP A 246 -4.89 20.46 13.11
C TRP A 246 -6.21 19.80 13.58
N PHE A 247 -6.30 18.45 13.56
CA PHE A 247 -7.46 17.73 14.08
C PHE A 247 -7.69 17.99 15.57
N LYS A 248 -6.62 18.05 16.36
CA LYS A 248 -6.71 18.33 17.79
C LYS A 248 -7.21 19.75 18.05
N ALA A 249 -6.73 20.72 17.29
CA ALA A 249 -7.16 22.13 17.40
C ALA A 249 -8.59 22.37 16.86
N ASN A 250 -9.04 21.58 15.87
CA ASN A 250 -10.32 21.71 15.19
C ASN A 250 -11.20 20.47 15.42
N LYS A 251 -11.31 20.00 16.66
CA LYS A 251 -12.04 18.79 17.01
C LYS A 251 -13.48 18.82 16.51
N GLY A 252 -13.84 17.80 15.72
CA GLY A 252 -15.18 17.66 15.14
C GLY A 252 -15.40 18.43 13.83
N ALA A 253 -14.43 19.24 13.35
CA ALA A 253 -14.54 19.95 12.07
C ALA A 253 -14.45 19.03 10.85
N SER A 254 -13.85 17.86 10.99
CA SER A 254 -13.75 16.87 9.92
C SER A 254 -14.16 15.49 10.39
N LYS A 255 -14.80 14.73 9.49
CA LYS A 255 -15.13 13.32 9.66
C LYS A 255 -14.18 12.40 8.88
N THR A 256 -13.17 12.96 8.25
CA THR A 256 -12.20 12.23 7.43
C THR A 256 -11.51 11.15 8.27
N ARG A 257 -11.59 9.92 7.80
CA ARG A 257 -10.82 8.81 8.35
C ARG A 257 -9.34 8.97 7.98
N ILE A 258 -8.47 8.93 8.96
CA ILE A 258 -7.02 9.02 8.76
C ILE A 258 -6.42 7.62 8.85
N ALA A 259 -5.83 7.14 7.76
CA ALA A 259 -5.13 5.87 7.69
C ALA A 259 -3.62 6.12 7.57
N ILE A 260 -2.84 5.70 8.55
CA ILE A 260 -1.39 5.91 8.58
C ILE A 260 -0.70 4.56 8.35
N ASN A 261 0.14 4.48 7.31
CA ASN A 261 0.98 3.32 7.05
C ASN A 261 2.33 3.52 7.74
N SER A 262 2.59 2.77 8.82
CA SER A 262 3.82 2.93 9.61
C SER A 262 4.53 1.59 9.82
N ASN A 263 5.86 1.63 9.85
CA ASN A 263 6.70 0.50 10.23
C ASN A 263 6.78 0.29 11.75
N LEU A 264 6.20 1.19 12.53
CA LEU A 264 6.17 1.21 14.01
C LEU A 264 7.56 1.14 14.69
N GLN A 265 8.60 1.56 13.99
CA GLN A 265 9.96 1.70 14.57
C GLN A 265 10.12 3.10 15.17
N CYS A 266 9.26 3.46 16.09
CA CYS A 266 9.24 4.76 16.75
C CYS A 266 9.31 4.60 18.28
N SER A 267 9.56 5.70 18.98
CA SER A 267 9.65 5.72 20.44
C SER A 267 8.27 5.51 21.10
N ILE A 268 8.27 5.19 22.40
CA ILE A 268 7.04 5.13 23.21
C ILE A 268 6.38 6.51 23.27
N GLU A 269 7.19 7.56 23.32
CA GLU A 269 6.74 8.96 23.33
C GLU A 269 5.97 9.28 22.04
N ASP A 270 6.44 8.81 20.88
CA ASP A 270 5.73 9.01 19.61
C ASP A 270 4.39 8.24 19.58
N ILE A 271 4.35 7.02 20.09
CA ILE A 271 3.09 6.26 20.24
C ILE A 271 2.14 7.01 21.19
N THR A 272 2.63 7.49 22.31
CA THR A 272 1.83 8.27 23.27
C THR A 272 1.29 9.56 22.64
N LYS A 273 2.15 10.27 21.89
CA LYS A 273 1.80 11.46 21.14
C LYS A 273 0.74 11.18 20.06
N LEU A 274 0.81 10.03 19.39
CA LEU A 274 -0.19 9.59 18.41
C LEU A 274 -1.54 9.33 19.10
N LEU A 275 -1.53 8.57 20.19
CA LEU A 275 -2.73 8.21 20.95
C LEU A 275 -3.43 9.40 21.60
N ASP A 276 -2.68 10.44 21.99
CA ASP A 276 -3.26 11.72 22.45
C ASP A 276 -4.07 12.45 21.35
N ARG A 277 -3.72 12.23 20.09
CA ARG A 277 -4.42 12.82 18.92
C ARG A 277 -5.55 11.94 18.39
N ALA A 278 -5.54 10.65 18.72
CA ALA A 278 -6.57 9.70 18.30
C ALA A 278 -7.98 10.06 18.82
N ASP A 279 -8.06 10.78 19.93
CA ASP A 279 -9.34 11.28 20.48
C ASP A 279 -10.01 12.37 19.62
N SER A 280 -9.28 12.91 18.64
CA SER A 280 -9.74 14.02 17.78
C SER A 280 -9.90 13.63 16.31
N ALA A 281 -9.38 12.47 15.90
CA ALA A 281 -9.45 11.98 14.54
C ALA A 281 -9.76 10.47 14.52
N PRO A 282 -10.57 9.96 13.57
CA PRO A 282 -10.80 8.53 13.40
C PRO A 282 -9.55 7.88 12.79
N LEU A 283 -8.62 7.43 13.64
CA LEU A 283 -7.33 6.87 13.22
C LEU A 283 -7.40 5.36 12.97
N ASP A 284 -6.89 4.95 11.82
CA ASP A 284 -6.48 3.57 11.53
C ASP A 284 -4.97 3.52 11.35
N ILE A 285 -4.33 2.56 11.98
CA ILE A 285 -2.91 2.27 11.79
C ILE A 285 -2.74 1.02 10.96
N TYR A 286 -2.00 1.15 9.87
CA TYR A 286 -1.58 0.04 9.02
C TYR A 286 -0.09 -0.17 9.24
N THR A 287 0.27 -1.25 9.93
CA THR A 287 1.68 -1.62 10.05
C THR A 287 2.06 -2.67 9.04
N SER A 288 3.33 -2.72 8.74
CA SER A 288 3.85 -3.67 7.75
C SER A 288 4.79 -4.64 8.41
N ASN A 289 4.41 -5.92 8.41
CA ASN A 289 5.29 -7.04 8.78
C ASN A 289 4.75 -8.33 8.17
N GLU A 290 5.64 -9.29 7.84
CA GLU A 290 5.28 -10.52 7.15
C GLU A 290 6.01 -11.74 7.68
N SER A 291 6.82 -11.61 8.75
CA SER A 291 7.71 -12.66 9.24
C SER A 291 7.95 -12.52 10.73
N LEU A 292 8.61 -13.49 11.36
CA LEU A 292 8.95 -13.46 12.78
C LEU A 292 10.40 -13.01 13.01
N VAL A 293 10.61 -12.34 14.12
CA VAL A 293 11.90 -11.98 14.75
C VAL A 293 13.04 -11.83 13.73
N HIS A 294 13.95 -12.79 13.64
CA HIS A 294 15.17 -12.70 12.83
C HIS A 294 14.89 -12.61 11.33
N GLN A 295 13.87 -13.31 10.82
CA GLN A 295 13.49 -13.22 9.42
C GLN A 295 12.88 -11.84 9.10
N SER A 296 12.07 -11.31 10.02
CA SER A 296 11.52 -9.96 9.90
C SER A 296 12.63 -8.91 9.88
N GLU A 297 13.59 -8.99 10.83
CA GLU A 297 14.76 -8.09 10.91
C GLU A 297 15.70 -8.24 9.72
N TYR A 298 15.78 -9.42 9.11
CA TYR A 298 16.53 -9.64 7.87
C TYR A 298 15.86 -8.96 6.69
N ILE A 299 14.57 -9.24 6.46
CA ILE A 299 13.78 -8.72 5.32
C ILE A 299 13.64 -7.21 5.42
N ARG A 300 13.39 -6.69 6.63
CA ARG A 300 13.18 -5.27 6.93
C ARG A 300 14.39 -4.70 7.66
N ASP A 301 15.49 -4.54 6.94
CA ASP A 301 16.74 -4.03 7.52
C ASP A 301 16.54 -2.72 8.29
N GLY A 302 16.96 -2.71 9.55
CA GLY A 302 16.73 -1.64 10.52
C GLY A 302 15.49 -1.85 11.42
N LEU A 303 14.67 -2.89 11.18
CA LEU A 303 13.60 -3.26 12.09
C LEU A 303 14.17 -3.91 13.34
N ASP A 304 13.69 -3.50 14.52
CA ASP A 304 13.86 -4.12 15.82
C ASP A 304 12.52 -4.77 16.22
N TRP A 305 12.50 -6.11 16.25
CA TRP A 305 11.27 -6.85 16.54
C TRP A 305 10.66 -6.50 17.91
N PRO A 306 11.42 -6.41 19.01
CA PRO A 306 10.87 -6.01 20.30
C PRO A 306 10.17 -4.66 20.27
N THR A 307 10.74 -3.67 19.59
CA THR A 307 10.12 -2.34 19.41
C THR A 307 8.81 -2.43 18.65
N TRP A 308 8.80 -3.14 17.50
CA TRP A 308 7.58 -3.33 16.71
C TRP A 308 6.48 -4.03 17.53
N SER A 309 6.81 -5.14 18.17
CA SER A 309 5.87 -5.91 18.98
C SER A 309 5.30 -5.09 20.14
N ARG A 310 6.16 -4.41 20.90
CA ARG A 310 5.75 -3.51 22.00
C ARG A 310 4.78 -2.43 21.50
N ASN A 311 5.10 -1.77 20.40
CA ASN A 311 4.27 -0.69 19.85
C ASN A 311 2.92 -1.21 19.36
N MET A 312 2.88 -2.42 18.77
CA MET A 312 1.62 -3.11 18.44
C MET A 312 0.75 -3.33 19.68
N HIS A 313 1.34 -3.82 20.77
CA HIS A 313 0.62 -4.04 22.05
C HIS A 313 0.11 -2.72 22.65
N LEU A 314 0.91 -1.66 22.66
CA LEU A 314 0.49 -0.34 23.16
C LEU A 314 -0.69 0.21 22.36
N LEU A 315 -0.64 0.11 21.03
CA LEU A 315 -1.72 0.58 20.15
C LEU A 315 -3.01 -0.22 20.37
N ALA A 316 -2.93 -1.54 20.40
CA ALA A 316 -4.10 -2.41 20.61
C ALA A 316 -4.73 -2.22 21.99
N ALA A 317 -3.90 -2.16 23.04
CA ALA A 317 -4.37 -1.99 24.43
C ALA A 317 -5.00 -0.63 24.70
N SER A 318 -4.70 0.38 23.89
CA SER A 318 -5.20 1.76 24.09
C SER A 318 -6.71 1.88 23.95
N GLY A 319 -7.34 1.07 23.11
CA GLY A 319 -8.76 1.18 22.74
C GLY A 319 -9.13 2.48 22.01
N LYS A 320 -8.14 3.30 21.61
CA LYS A 320 -8.36 4.64 21.01
C LYS A 320 -8.40 4.62 19.49
N LEU A 321 -7.83 3.59 18.87
CA LEU A 321 -7.80 3.48 17.42
C LEU A 321 -9.15 3.00 16.87
N ARG A 322 -9.54 3.50 15.73
CA ARG A 322 -10.65 2.95 14.95
C ARG A 322 -10.30 1.58 14.39
N GLY A 323 -9.06 1.38 13.96
CA GLY A 323 -8.55 0.11 13.44
C GLY A 323 -7.04 -0.03 13.58
N LEU A 324 -6.59 -1.27 13.74
CA LEU A 324 -5.19 -1.68 13.69
C LEU A 324 -5.08 -2.81 12.69
N HIS A 325 -4.20 -2.66 11.69
CA HIS A 325 -4.11 -3.58 10.57
C HIS A 325 -2.67 -3.94 10.29
N ASN A 326 -2.41 -5.22 9.98
CA ASN A 326 -1.11 -5.68 9.53
C ASN A 326 -1.12 -5.96 8.02
N MET A 327 -0.23 -5.32 7.28
CA MET A 327 -0.05 -5.51 5.84
C MET A 327 1.18 -6.38 5.60
N CYS A 328 0.97 -7.65 5.28
CA CYS A 328 2.06 -8.53 4.86
C CYS A 328 2.43 -8.25 3.41
N THR A 329 3.69 -7.96 3.14
CA THR A 329 4.24 -7.96 1.78
C THR A 329 4.81 -9.34 1.51
N VAL A 330 3.96 -10.25 1.00
CA VAL A 330 4.33 -11.65 0.78
C VAL A 330 5.39 -11.73 -0.32
N ASN A 331 6.58 -12.14 0.06
CA ASN A 331 7.77 -12.29 -0.76
C ASN A 331 8.38 -13.70 -0.59
N ALA A 332 9.41 -14.03 -1.37
CA ALA A 332 10.04 -15.34 -1.31
C ALA A 332 10.54 -15.71 0.10
N LEU A 333 11.12 -14.74 0.82
CA LEU A 333 11.75 -14.99 2.11
C LEU A 333 10.77 -15.15 3.25
N CYS A 334 9.66 -14.41 3.26
CA CYS A 334 8.71 -14.44 4.37
C CYS A 334 8.01 -15.81 4.49
N LEU A 335 7.96 -16.61 3.43
CA LEU A 335 7.37 -17.95 3.45
C LEU A 335 8.04 -18.88 4.48
N GLU A 336 9.30 -18.59 4.84
CA GLU A 336 10.04 -19.35 5.88
C GLU A 336 9.28 -19.40 7.21
N THR A 337 8.64 -18.29 7.62
CA THR A 337 7.94 -18.19 8.90
C THR A 337 6.54 -17.60 8.81
N LEU A 338 5.94 -17.52 7.62
CA LEU A 338 4.61 -16.93 7.44
C LEU A 338 3.51 -17.64 8.26
N PRO A 339 3.40 -18.97 8.29
CA PRO A 339 2.38 -19.64 9.11
C PRO A 339 2.52 -19.34 10.61
N GLU A 340 3.74 -19.28 11.11
CA GLU A 340 4.04 -18.94 12.49
C GLU A 340 3.72 -17.46 12.79
N PHE A 341 3.99 -16.57 11.83
CA PHE A 341 3.61 -15.16 11.94
C PHE A 341 2.09 -14.97 11.94
N LEU A 342 1.36 -15.69 11.11
CA LEU A 342 -0.11 -15.68 11.13
C LEU A 342 -0.66 -16.23 12.46
N THR A 343 0.01 -17.23 13.06
CA THR A 343 -0.32 -17.73 14.40
C THR A 343 -0.08 -16.65 15.46
N TYR A 344 1.02 -15.90 15.37
CA TYR A 344 1.28 -14.76 16.25
C TYR A 344 0.17 -13.70 16.16
N LEU A 345 -0.26 -13.34 14.94
CA LEU A 345 -1.37 -12.40 14.75
C LEU A 345 -2.70 -12.95 15.30
N LEU A 346 -2.93 -14.25 15.16
CA LEU A 346 -4.13 -14.90 15.71
C LEU A 346 -4.13 -14.85 17.25
N HIS A 347 -3.01 -15.12 17.92
CA HIS A 347 -2.90 -14.95 19.37
C HIS A 347 -3.12 -13.51 19.81
N PHE A 348 -2.65 -12.56 18.99
CA PHE A 348 -2.87 -11.14 19.23
C PHE A 348 -4.37 -10.79 19.17
N LYS A 349 -5.11 -11.34 18.18
CA LYS A 349 -6.57 -11.20 18.08
C LYS A 349 -7.32 -11.83 19.26
N GLN A 350 -6.86 -12.98 19.75
CA GLN A 350 -7.42 -13.62 20.95
C GLN A 350 -7.27 -12.74 22.20
N MET A 351 -6.19 -11.97 22.26
CA MET A 351 -5.89 -11.10 23.39
C MET A 351 -6.65 -9.77 23.36
N TYR A 352 -6.79 -9.14 22.16
CA TYR A 352 -7.32 -7.78 22.00
C TYR A 352 -8.65 -7.70 21.25
N GLY A 353 -9.17 -8.82 20.77
CA GLY A 353 -10.41 -8.91 20.01
C GLY A 353 -10.17 -9.16 18.52
N ARG A 354 -11.18 -9.73 17.88
CA ARG A 354 -11.17 -10.19 16.49
C ARG A 354 -10.67 -9.15 15.46
N ASP A 355 -10.91 -7.89 15.72
CA ASP A 355 -10.59 -6.79 14.81
C ASP A 355 -9.16 -6.24 14.97
N TYR A 356 -8.40 -6.69 15.98
CA TYR A 356 -7.09 -6.16 16.34
C TYR A 356 -5.99 -7.25 16.42
N PRO A 357 -5.05 -7.28 15.45
CA PRO A 357 -5.08 -6.60 14.17
C PRO A 357 -5.83 -7.43 13.12
N SER A 358 -6.50 -6.80 12.18
CA SER A 358 -6.81 -7.49 10.93
C SER A 358 -5.54 -7.59 10.07
N PHE A 359 -5.46 -8.56 9.15
CA PHE A 359 -4.30 -8.66 8.26
C PHE A 359 -4.69 -8.77 6.78
N THR A 360 -3.75 -8.40 5.93
CA THR A 360 -3.82 -8.58 4.48
C THR A 360 -2.55 -9.21 3.94
N LEU A 361 -2.69 -10.08 2.92
CA LEU A 361 -1.57 -10.74 2.24
C LEU A 361 -1.40 -10.14 0.85
N ASN A 362 -0.50 -9.16 0.73
CA ASN A 362 -0.20 -8.47 -0.51
C ASN A 362 0.97 -9.17 -1.22
N ILE A 363 0.69 -9.80 -2.36
CA ILE A 363 1.68 -10.58 -3.11
C ILE A 363 2.65 -9.63 -3.80
N LEU A 364 3.94 -9.73 -3.46
CA LEU A 364 5.02 -8.96 -4.07
C LEU A 364 5.26 -9.45 -5.51
N ARG A 365 5.20 -8.52 -6.46
CA ARG A 365 5.52 -8.78 -7.88
C ARG A 365 6.87 -8.19 -8.28
N PHE A 366 7.24 -7.06 -7.71
CA PHE A 366 8.46 -6.32 -8.03
C PHE A 366 9.15 -5.85 -6.75
N PRO A 367 10.47 -6.03 -6.63
CA PRO A 367 11.37 -6.66 -7.63
C PRO A 367 11.02 -8.12 -7.87
N SER A 368 10.97 -8.53 -9.14
CA SER A 368 10.44 -9.85 -9.55
C SER A 368 11.21 -11.03 -8.96
N PHE A 369 12.53 -10.89 -8.79
CA PHE A 369 13.36 -11.93 -8.19
C PHE A 369 13.08 -12.17 -6.69
N GLN A 370 12.33 -11.29 -6.03
CA GLN A 370 11.88 -11.48 -4.65
C GLN A 370 10.44 -12.00 -4.54
N SER A 371 9.76 -12.20 -5.68
CA SER A 371 8.46 -12.85 -5.71
C SER A 371 8.55 -14.30 -5.21
N ALA A 372 7.51 -14.80 -4.55
CA ALA A 372 7.41 -16.19 -4.17
C ALA A 372 7.55 -17.17 -5.37
N LEU A 373 7.20 -16.72 -6.59
CA LEU A 373 7.35 -17.50 -7.82
C LEU A 373 8.82 -17.63 -8.29
N ALA A 374 9.76 -16.88 -7.71
CA ALA A 374 11.18 -17.06 -7.99
C ALA A 374 11.77 -18.31 -7.30
N LEU A 375 11.10 -18.84 -6.28
CA LEU A 375 11.56 -20.05 -5.58
C LEU A 375 11.40 -21.30 -6.46
N PRO A 376 12.36 -22.26 -6.37
CA PRO A 376 12.19 -23.57 -6.97
C PRO A 376 10.91 -24.25 -6.50
N ASP A 377 10.31 -25.06 -7.38
CA ASP A 377 9.04 -25.75 -7.10
C ASP A 377 9.07 -26.56 -5.80
N LYS A 378 10.18 -27.27 -5.54
CA LYS A 378 10.37 -28.07 -4.31
C LYS A 378 10.25 -27.20 -3.04
N ILE A 379 10.92 -26.03 -3.04
CA ILE A 379 10.90 -25.12 -1.87
C ILE A 379 9.53 -24.46 -1.76
N ARG A 380 8.99 -23.97 -2.87
CA ARG A 380 7.68 -23.30 -2.92
C ARG A 380 6.57 -24.23 -2.45
N SER A 381 6.54 -25.49 -2.93
CA SER A 381 5.55 -26.47 -2.52
C SER A 381 5.68 -26.84 -1.04
N ALA A 382 6.88 -26.98 -0.50
CA ALA A 382 7.07 -27.24 0.92
C ALA A 382 6.52 -26.11 1.80
N HIS A 383 6.74 -24.85 1.41
CA HIS A 383 6.17 -23.70 2.12
C HIS A 383 4.64 -23.64 1.97
N LYS A 384 4.12 -23.92 0.77
CA LYS A 384 2.67 -24.02 0.54
C LYS A 384 2.04 -25.08 1.45
N ASP A 385 2.62 -26.27 1.55
CA ASP A 385 2.10 -27.35 2.40
C ASP A 385 2.03 -26.94 3.88
N ARG A 386 3.02 -26.18 4.35
CA ARG A 386 3.00 -25.62 5.72
C ARG A 386 1.88 -24.61 5.90
N LEU A 387 1.70 -23.71 4.93
CA LEU A 387 0.62 -22.73 4.94
C LEU A 387 -0.75 -23.38 4.83
N GLN A 388 -0.90 -24.44 3.99
CA GLN A 388 -2.13 -25.22 3.85
C GLN A 388 -2.51 -25.86 5.19
N LYS A 389 -1.56 -26.51 5.88
CA LYS A 389 -1.79 -27.08 7.22
C LYS A 389 -2.25 -26.02 8.23
N TRP A 390 -1.68 -24.81 8.17
CA TRP A 390 -2.11 -23.70 8.99
C TRP A 390 -3.56 -23.27 8.65
N PHE A 391 -3.88 -23.17 7.37
CA PHE A 391 -5.19 -22.79 6.86
C PHE A 391 -6.26 -23.81 7.29
N ASP A 392 -6.03 -25.10 7.04
CA ASP A 392 -6.96 -26.19 7.38
C ASP A 392 -7.27 -26.23 8.89
N LYS A 393 -6.26 -25.96 9.71
CA LYS A 393 -6.42 -25.89 11.17
C LYS A 393 -7.24 -24.69 11.62
N ASN A 394 -7.27 -23.62 10.88
CA ASN A 394 -7.82 -22.33 11.31
C ASN A 394 -9.00 -21.83 10.46
N VAL A 395 -9.49 -22.60 9.47
CA VAL A 395 -10.56 -22.15 8.56
C VAL A 395 -11.88 -21.81 9.30
N ASP A 396 -12.17 -22.53 10.40
CA ASP A 396 -13.37 -22.31 11.23
C ASP A 396 -13.09 -21.46 12.48
N ASN A 397 -11.93 -20.81 12.56
CA ASN A 397 -11.54 -20.04 13.75
C ASN A 397 -12.32 -18.71 13.80
N GLU A 398 -13.09 -18.52 14.89
CA GLU A 398 -13.96 -17.35 15.07
C GLU A 398 -13.23 -15.99 15.09
N PHE A 399 -11.93 -15.97 15.39
CA PHE A 399 -11.10 -14.77 15.38
C PHE A 399 -10.65 -14.35 13.97
N LEU A 400 -10.76 -15.23 12.97
CA LEU A 400 -10.45 -14.87 11.58
C LEU A 400 -11.66 -14.30 10.86
N HIS A 401 -11.41 -13.28 10.05
CA HIS A 401 -12.41 -12.72 9.16
C HIS A 401 -12.42 -13.48 7.83
N GLU A 402 -13.57 -13.53 7.18
CA GLU A 402 -13.73 -14.12 5.85
C GLU A 402 -12.70 -13.58 4.85
N HIS A 403 -12.43 -12.26 4.88
CA HIS A 403 -11.45 -11.68 3.96
C HIS A 403 -10.01 -12.16 4.22
N GLU A 404 -9.63 -12.47 5.47
CA GLU A 404 -8.32 -13.00 5.84
C GLU A 404 -8.17 -14.45 5.34
N LEU A 405 -9.24 -15.23 5.48
CA LEU A 405 -9.33 -16.58 4.92
C LEU A 405 -9.25 -16.56 3.39
N ASN A 406 -10.03 -15.69 2.73
CA ASN A 406 -10.02 -15.53 1.28
C ASN A 406 -8.65 -15.09 0.75
N GLN A 407 -7.92 -14.23 1.48
CA GLN A 407 -6.57 -13.84 1.08
C GLN A 407 -5.56 -14.96 1.28
N THR A 408 -5.72 -15.78 2.32
CA THR A 408 -4.86 -16.95 2.54
C THR A 408 -5.09 -17.99 1.45
N GLN A 409 -6.35 -18.27 1.11
CA GLN A 409 -6.68 -19.16 -0.01
C GLN A 409 -6.09 -18.63 -1.34
N ARG A 410 -6.26 -17.33 -1.62
CA ARG A 410 -5.65 -16.70 -2.81
C ARG A 410 -4.14 -16.85 -2.84
N LEU A 411 -3.46 -16.79 -1.70
CA LEU A 411 -2.02 -17.03 -1.64
C LEU A 411 -1.68 -18.50 -1.91
N LEU A 412 -2.43 -19.44 -1.35
CA LEU A 412 -2.27 -20.87 -1.63
C LEU A 412 -2.42 -21.16 -3.13
N ASP A 413 -3.46 -20.62 -3.76
CA ASP A 413 -3.68 -20.74 -5.21
C ASP A 413 -2.53 -20.10 -6.01
N TYR A 414 -2.02 -18.95 -5.56
CA TYR A 414 -0.87 -18.29 -6.20
C TYR A 414 0.41 -19.13 -6.11
N LEU A 415 0.64 -19.81 -5.00
CA LEU A 415 1.80 -20.69 -4.83
C LEU A 415 1.73 -21.97 -5.69
N ASP A 416 0.56 -22.33 -6.21
CA ASP A 416 0.37 -23.43 -7.18
C ASP A 416 0.66 -23.03 -8.62
N VAL A 417 0.90 -21.77 -8.92
CA VAL A 417 1.22 -21.33 -10.28
C VAL A 417 2.54 -21.95 -10.73
N VAL A 418 2.44 -22.90 -11.67
CA VAL A 418 3.59 -23.67 -12.19
C VAL A 418 4.40 -22.86 -13.20
N LYS A 419 3.77 -21.86 -13.86
CA LYS A 419 4.41 -21.03 -14.89
C LYS A 419 4.46 -19.59 -14.41
N THR A 420 5.66 -19.03 -14.39
CA THR A 420 5.85 -17.59 -14.23
C THR A 420 5.19 -16.83 -15.38
N PRO A 421 4.65 -15.60 -15.14
CA PRO A 421 4.10 -14.78 -16.21
C PRO A 421 5.09 -14.64 -17.38
N HIS A 422 4.57 -14.69 -18.62
CA HIS A 422 5.35 -14.55 -19.84
C HIS A 422 5.91 -13.14 -20.02
N SER A 423 6.97 -12.81 -19.29
CA SER A 423 7.78 -11.63 -19.56
C SER A 423 9.24 -11.98 -19.26
N GLU A 424 10.17 -11.32 -19.92
CA GLU A 424 11.60 -11.49 -19.65
C GLU A 424 11.99 -11.26 -18.19
N ALA A 425 11.24 -10.37 -17.50
CA ALA A 425 11.43 -10.08 -16.08
C ALA A 425 11.15 -11.29 -15.17
N PHE A 426 10.44 -12.30 -15.65
CA PHE A 426 10.05 -13.49 -14.88
C PHE A 426 10.69 -14.77 -15.42
N GLU A 427 11.69 -14.69 -16.29
CA GLU A 427 12.45 -15.85 -16.71
C GLU A 427 13.28 -16.39 -15.54
N THR A 428 13.07 -17.66 -15.17
CA THR A 428 13.67 -18.29 -13.99
C THR A 428 15.19 -18.10 -13.86
N PRO A 429 16.01 -18.25 -14.91
CA PRO A 429 17.46 -18.03 -14.79
C PRO A 429 17.81 -16.57 -14.43
N LYS A 430 17.06 -15.59 -14.94
CA LYS A 430 17.25 -14.18 -14.61
C LYS A 430 16.86 -13.89 -13.16
N LEU A 431 15.74 -14.46 -12.71
CA LEU A 431 15.29 -14.31 -11.33
C LEU A 431 16.29 -14.90 -10.33
N HIS A 432 16.84 -16.09 -10.64
CA HIS A 432 17.82 -16.74 -9.79
C HIS A 432 19.15 -15.98 -9.76
N ASN A 433 19.63 -15.48 -10.92
CA ASN A 433 20.80 -14.59 -10.96
C ASN A 433 20.62 -13.37 -10.08
N ASP A 434 19.50 -12.66 -10.24
CA ASP A 434 19.25 -11.43 -9.48
C ASP A 434 19.06 -11.72 -8.00
N PHE A 435 18.41 -12.82 -7.64
CA PHE A 435 18.25 -13.26 -6.26
C PHE A 435 19.59 -13.46 -5.57
N VAL A 436 20.46 -14.29 -6.15
CA VAL A 436 21.77 -14.57 -5.53
C VAL A 436 22.67 -13.36 -5.53
N LYS A 437 22.74 -12.59 -6.62
CA LYS A 437 23.59 -11.38 -6.71
C LYS A 437 23.11 -10.31 -5.73
N PHE A 438 21.81 -10.13 -5.58
CA PHE A 438 21.26 -9.16 -4.62
C PHE A 438 21.54 -9.57 -3.19
N TYR A 439 21.16 -10.78 -2.76
CA TYR A 439 21.28 -11.17 -1.35
C TYR A 439 22.72 -11.41 -0.91
N THR A 440 23.62 -11.79 -1.80
CA THR A 440 25.07 -11.82 -1.48
C THR A 440 25.60 -10.41 -1.17
N GLN A 441 25.27 -9.44 -2.00
CA GLN A 441 25.67 -8.04 -1.75
C GLN A 441 24.92 -7.44 -0.53
N TYR A 442 23.65 -7.80 -0.35
CA TYR A 442 22.84 -7.36 0.78
C TYR A 442 23.42 -7.83 2.11
N ASP A 443 23.85 -9.08 2.21
CA ASP A 443 24.52 -9.64 3.38
C ASP A 443 25.81 -8.88 3.72
N ILE A 444 26.67 -8.68 2.71
CA ILE A 444 27.96 -7.95 2.89
C ILE A 444 27.70 -6.52 3.37
N ARG A 445 26.80 -5.80 2.69
CA ARG A 445 26.51 -4.38 3.00
C ARG A 445 25.90 -4.16 4.38
N ARG A 446 25.17 -5.15 4.91
CA ARG A 446 24.39 -5.07 6.13
C ARG A 446 24.85 -5.98 7.27
N ASN A 447 25.99 -6.67 7.06
CA ASN A 447 26.52 -7.65 8.01
C ASN A 447 25.45 -8.68 8.42
N LYS A 448 24.74 -9.23 7.42
CA LYS A 448 23.71 -10.26 7.60
C LYS A 448 24.19 -11.60 7.05
N ASN A 449 23.41 -12.66 7.27
CA ASN A 449 23.72 -14.00 6.79
C ASN A 449 22.44 -14.70 6.34
N PHE A 450 22.25 -14.81 5.02
CA PHE A 450 21.12 -15.45 4.39
C PHE A 450 20.92 -16.89 4.86
N ASN A 451 21.99 -17.68 4.85
CA ASN A 451 21.94 -19.10 5.21
C ASN A 451 21.52 -19.36 6.67
N LYS A 452 21.80 -18.40 7.57
CA LYS A 452 21.37 -18.47 8.95
C LYS A 452 19.90 -18.06 9.10
N ALA A 453 19.47 -17.07 8.35
CA ALA A 453 18.10 -16.54 8.43
C ALA A 453 17.08 -17.47 7.74
N PHE A 454 17.48 -18.14 6.64
CA PHE A 454 16.58 -18.95 5.80
C PHE A 454 17.15 -20.35 5.55
N PRO A 455 17.16 -21.22 6.58
CA PRO A 455 17.79 -22.52 6.49
C PRO A 455 17.13 -23.45 5.44
N SER A 456 15.82 -23.30 5.16
CA SER A 456 15.14 -24.12 4.13
C SER A 456 15.58 -23.80 2.71
N MET A 457 16.17 -22.62 2.47
CA MET A 457 16.65 -22.17 1.16
C MET A 457 18.17 -22.26 1.02
N LYS A 458 18.89 -22.64 2.10
CA LYS A 458 20.35 -22.60 2.16
C LYS A 458 21.04 -23.38 1.04
N GLU A 459 20.62 -24.63 0.80
CA GLU A 459 21.23 -25.48 -0.23
C GLU A 459 21.09 -24.83 -1.61
N TRP A 460 19.87 -24.47 -1.97
CA TRP A 460 19.58 -23.79 -3.23
C TRP A 460 20.37 -22.48 -3.40
N PHE A 461 20.41 -21.64 -2.35
CA PHE A 461 21.15 -20.38 -2.41
C PHE A 461 22.64 -20.60 -2.65
N ASN A 462 23.24 -21.60 -1.99
CA ASN A 462 24.66 -21.94 -2.18
C ASN A 462 24.92 -22.51 -3.59
N GLU A 463 24.01 -23.32 -4.16
CA GLU A 463 24.11 -23.81 -5.55
C GLU A 463 24.11 -22.67 -6.57
N LEU A 464 23.35 -21.59 -6.32
CA LEU A 464 23.32 -20.41 -7.19
C LEU A 464 24.59 -19.56 -7.12
N GLN A 465 25.44 -19.75 -6.11
CA GLN A 465 26.73 -19.03 -5.96
C GLN A 465 27.89 -19.70 -6.72
N LEU A 466 27.72 -20.96 -7.14
CA LEU A 466 28.71 -21.72 -7.92
C LEU A 466 28.65 -21.36 -9.39
#